data_29a9d62c1c56c584f0b53b016e2d3c6a
#
_entry.id   29a9d62c1c56c584f0b53b016e2d3c6a
#
_cell.length_a   1.000
_cell.length_b   1.000
_cell.length_c   1.000
_cell.angle_alpha   90.00
_cell.angle_beta   90.00
_cell.angle_gamma   90.00
#
_symmetry.space_group_name_H-M   'P 1'
#
loop_
_entity.id
_entity.type
_entity.pdbx_description
1 polymer ?
#
loop_
_entity_poly.entity_id
_entity_poly.type
_entity_poly.pdbx_seq_one_letter_code
_entity_poly.pdbx_strand_id
1 'polypeptide(L)' 'MNILGDIGNSETKVFLVNNDNKILKYIVFPSKKLNNKILNVKFKSLINDF' A
#
# COMPACT_ATOMS: atom_id res chain seq x y z
N MET A 1 9.68 5.30 -8.71
CA MET A 1 8.45 5.22 -7.90
C MET A 1 8.76 4.68 -6.52
N ASN A 2 8.08 5.18 -5.53
CA ASN A 2 8.28 4.76 -4.15
C ASN A 2 6.97 4.21 -3.57
N ILE A 3 7.12 3.27 -2.64
CA ILE A 3 5.98 2.74 -1.90
C ILE A 3 6.11 3.20 -0.46
N LEU A 4 5.06 3.83 0.04
CA LEU A 4 4.99 4.30 1.43
C LEU A 4 3.90 3.55 2.16
N GLY A 5 4.17 3.17 3.39
CA GLY A 5 3.21 2.49 4.24
C GLY A 5 2.91 3.28 5.49
N ASP A 6 1.65 3.32 5.87
CA ASP A 6 1.19 3.94 7.11
C ASP A 6 0.36 2.91 7.87
N ILE A 7 0.96 2.32 8.91
CA ILE A 7 0.32 1.27 9.69
C ILE A 7 -0.26 1.89 10.95
N GLY A 8 -1.57 1.99 11.00
CA GLY A 8 -2.28 2.46 12.18
C GLY A 8 -2.86 1.30 13.00
N ASN A 9 -3.49 1.63 14.11
CA ASN A 9 -4.13 0.61 14.96
C ASN A 9 -5.33 -0.04 14.29
N SER A 10 -6.09 0.73 13.52
CA SER A 10 -7.32 0.24 12.89
C SER A 10 -7.14 -0.08 11.42
N GLU A 11 -6.40 0.76 10.71
CA GLU A 11 -6.25 0.66 9.27
C GLU A 11 -4.78 0.79 8.87
N THR A 12 -4.43 0.06 7.81
CA THR A 12 -3.13 0.19 7.16
C THR A 12 -3.35 0.76 5.77
N LYS A 13 -2.57 1.78 5.43
CA LYS A 13 -2.61 2.43 4.11
C LYS A 13 -1.27 2.23 3.42
N VAL A 14 -1.33 1.88 2.14
CA VAL A 14 -0.13 1.74 1.32
C VAL A 14 -0.29 2.61 0.08
N PHE A 15 0.70 3.45 -0.16
CA PHE A 15 0.66 4.45 -1.24
C PHE A 15 1.75 4.17 -2.26
N LEU A 16 1.40 4.29 -3.53
CA LEU A 16 2.38 4.32 -4.62
C LEU A 16 2.56 5.78 -5.03
N VAL A 17 3.79 6.28 -4.92
CA VAL A 17 4.10 7.68 -5.23
C VAL A 17 5.16 7.76 -6.32
N ASN A 18 5.07 8.80 -7.14
CA ASN A 18 6.07 9.04 -8.18
C ASN A 18 7.23 9.88 -7.63
N ASN A 19 8.18 10.23 -8.49
CA ASN A 19 9.36 11.00 -8.10
C ASN A 19 9.05 12.42 -7.65
N ASP A 20 7.88 12.93 -8.00
CA ASP A 20 7.42 14.26 -7.57
C ASP A 20 6.60 14.21 -6.28
N ASN A 21 6.61 13.07 -5.59
CA ASN A 21 5.85 12.83 -4.36
C ASN A 21 4.33 12.92 -4.55
N LYS A 22 3.86 12.67 -5.75
CA LYS A 22 2.41 12.58 -6.00
C LYS A 22 1.94 11.17 -5.79
N ILE A 23 0.81 11.02 -5.11
CA ILE A 23 0.17 9.72 -4.90
C ILE A 23 -0.49 9.29 -6.20
N LEU A 24 0.00 8.19 -6.79
CA LEU A 24 -0.54 7.63 -8.02
C LEU A 24 -1.68 6.68 -7.72
N LYS A 25 -1.55 5.91 -6.64
CA LYS A 25 -2.54 4.93 -6.25
C LYS A 25 -2.35 4.61 -4.77
N TYR A 26 -3.42 4.21 -4.11
CA TYR A 26 -3.29 3.74 -2.73
C TYR A 26 -4.31 2.65 -2.45
N ILE A 27 -4.03 1.86 -1.40
CA ILE A 27 -4.95 0.84 -0.90
C ILE A 27 -5.06 0.99 0.61
N VAL A 28 -6.23 0.61 1.14
CA VAL A 28 -6.51 0.65 2.58
C VAL A 28 -7.07 -0.70 2.99
N PHE A 29 -6.59 -1.24 4.09
CA PHE A 29 -7.16 -2.48 4.63
C PHE A 29 -7.02 -2.50 6.15
N PRO A 30 -7.84 -3.33 6.85
CA PRO A 30 -7.77 -3.40 8.31
C PRO A 30 -6.41 -3.92 8.78
N SER A 31 -5.83 -3.24 9.78
CA SER A 31 -4.50 -3.61 10.28
C SER A 31 -4.46 -5.02 10.89
N LYS A 32 -5.55 -5.47 11.49
CA LYS A 32 -5.61 -6.82 12.07
C LYS A 32 -5.53 -7.93 11.02
N LYS A 33 -5.72 -7.62 9.75
CA LYS A 33 -5.53 -8.57 8.65
C LYS A 33 -4.13 -8.49 8.04
N LEU A 34 -3.28 -7.65 8.59
CA LEU A 34 -1.93 -7.45 8.08
C LEU A 34 -1.08 -8.68 8.35
N ASN A 35 -0.56 -9.28 7.28
CA ASN A 35 0.45 -10.33 7.36
C ASN A 35 1.22 -10.35 6.03
N ASN A 36 2.30 -11.12 5.98
CA ASN A 36 3.18 -11.13 4.81
C ASN A 36 2.45 -11.55 3.53
N LYS A 37 1.55 -12.50 3.64
CA LYS A 37 0.79 -13.00 2.48
C LYS A 37 -0.14 -11.92 1.93
N ILE A 38 -0.89 -11.28 2.79
CA ILE A 38 -1.82 -10.22 2.39
C ILE A 38 -1.05 -9.02 1.83
N LEU A 39 0.05 -8.66 2.49
CA LEU A 39 0.87 -7.55 2.05
C LEU A 39 1.42 -7.78 0.65
N ASN A 40 1.92 -8.99 0.37
CA ASN A 40 2.43 -9.34 -0.95
C ASN A 40 1.34 -9.27 -2.03
N VAL A 41 0.15 -9.77 -1.73
CA VAL A 41 -0.98 -9.72 -2.67
C VAL A 41 -1.36 -8.26 -2.95
N LYS A 42 -1.44 -7.44 -1.92
CA LYS A 42 -1.81 -6.02 -2.08
C LYS A 42 -0.73 -5.24 -2.83
N PHE A 43 0.54 -5.52 -2.57
CA PHE A 43 1.63 -4.88 -3.31
C PHE A 43 1.59 -5.23 -4.79
N LYS A 44 1.36 -6.50 -5.12
CA LYS A 44 1.25 -6.93 -6.51
C LYS A 44 0.09 -6.24 -7.22
N SER A 45 -1.05 -6.15 -6.55
CA SER A 45 -2.20 -5.46 -7.10
C SER A 45 -1.91 -3.98 -7.35
N LEU A 46 -1.20 -3.35 -6.42
CA LEU A 46 -0.86 -1.94 -6.52
C LEU A 46 0.09 -1.67 -7.68
N ILE A 47 1.09 -2.54 -7.87
CA ILE A 47 2.14 -2.36 -8.87
C ILE A 47 1.67 -2.80 -10.27
N ASN A 48 0.86 -3.84 -10.36
CA ASN A 48 0.45 -4.40 -11.65
C ASN A 48 -0.39 -3.45 -12.51
N ASP A 49 -0.97 -2.43 -11.90
CA ASP A 49 -1.73 -1.42 -12.65
C ASP A 49 -0.81 -0.41 -13.32
N PHE A 50 0.47 -0.53 -13.11
CA PHE A 50 1.51 0.29 -13.70
C PHE A 50 2.56 -0.58 -14.36
#